data_060d3b77662996982b8e2bce55775db4
#
_entry.id   060d3b77662996982b8e2bce55775db4
#
_cell.length_a   1.000
_cell.length_b   1.000
_cell.length_c   1.000
_cell.angle_alpha   90.00
_cell.angle_beta   90.00
_cell.angle_gamma   90.00
#
_symmetry.space_group_name_H-M   'P 1'
#
loop_
_entity.id
_entity.type
_entity.pdbx_description
1 polymer ?
#
loop_
_entity_poly.entity_id
_entity_poly.type
_entity_poly.pdbx_seq_one_letter_code
_entity_poly.pdbx_strand_id
1 'polypeptide(L)'
;MARSNRVEKAMLPVLDMMQTIPSFVYLIPILMLLGIGKIPGLIAVCIYAIPPVIRLTNLGIREVDKETLEASTAYGATTIQKLRSVQIPLALPTIFAGVNQTIMMALAMVVIASMIGV
;
A
#
# COMPACT_ATOMS: atom_id res chain seq x y z
N MET A 1 11.19 2.38 0.55
CA MET A 1 10.61 2.56 1.89
C MET A 1 11.11 1.52 2.90
N ALA A 2 10.97 0.25 2.66
CA ALA A 2 11.35 -0.79 3.62
C ALA A 2 12.85 -0.79 4.01
N ARG A 3 13.72 -0.33 3.13
CA ARG A 3 15.18 -0.31 3.36
C ARG A 3 15.69 0.97 4.00
N SER A 4 14.90 2.05 3.97
CA SER A 4 15.30 3.35 4.51
C SER A 4 14.39 3.75 5.66
N ASN A 5 14.97 3.91 6.84
CA ASN A 5 14.22 4.37 8.02
C ASN A 5 13.73 5.80 7.85
N ARG A 6 14.48 6.64 7.13
CA ARG A 6 14.06 8.03 6.87
C ARG A 6 12.86 8.09 5.97
N VAL A 7 12.86 7.29 4.90
CA VAL A 7 11.73 7.22 3.96
C VAL A 7 10.50 6.65 4.68
N GLU A 8 10.66 5.59 5.47
CA GLU A 8 9.57 5.02 6.25
C GLU A 8 8.98 6.04 7.23
N LYS A 9 9.81 6.75 7.99
CA LYS A 9 9.36 7.76 8.94
C LYS A 9 8.64 8.92 8.27
N ALA A 10 9.00 9.25 7.03
CA ALA A 10 8.30 10.27 6.26
C ALA A 10 7.00 9.74 5.64
N MET A 11 6.99 8.49 5.16
CA MET A 11 5.87 7.90 4.44
C MET A 11 4.76 7.39 5.36
N LEU A 12 5.08 6.82 6.52
CA LEU A 12 4.06 6.26 7.42
C LEU A 12 3.02 7.28 7.87
N PRO A 13 3.40 8.50 8.34
CA PRO A 13 2.40 9.51 8.66
C PRO A 13 1.52 9.90 7.48
N VAL A 14 2.09 9.99 6.27
CA VAL A 14 1.35 10.31 5.05
C VAL A 14 0.34 9.21 4.76
N LEU A 15 0.74 7.95 4.84
CA LEU A 15 -0.16 6.80 4.62
C LEU A 15 -1.25 6.74 5.70
N ASP A 16 -0.91 7.04 6.96
CA ASP A 16 -1.88 7.10 8.04
C ASP A 16 -2.93 8.17 7.80
N MET A 17 -2.51 9.36 7.38
CA MET A 17 -3.42 10.44 7.03
C MET A 17 -4.33 10.05 5.87
N MET A 18 -3.80 9.38 4.85
CA MET A 18 -4.60 8.91 3.72
C MET A 18 -5.65 7.89 4.15
N GLN A 19 -5.33 7.00 5.09
CA GLN A 19 -6.28 6.01 5.58
C GLN A 19 -7.34 6.59 6.52
N THR A 20 -7.00 7.61 7.30
CA THR A 20 -7.93 8.22 8.26
C THR A 20 -8.87 9.23 7.62
N ILE A 21 -8.52 9.77 6.45
CA ILE A 21 -9.39 10.70 5.73
C ILE A 21 -10.61 9.95 5.19
N PRO A 22 -11.85 10.44 5.44
CA PRO A 22 -13.05 9.81 4.88
C PRO A 22 -13.01 9.74 3.36
N SER A 23 -13.59 8.68 2.80
CA SER A 23 -13.58 8.45 1.36
C SER A 23 -14.14 9.61 0.53
N PHE A 24 -15.15 10.32 1.04
CA PHE A 24 -15.70 11.50 0.36
C PHE A 24 -14.70 12.63 0.21
N VAL A 25 -13.72 12.74 1.10
CA VAL A 25 -12.68 13.78 1.02
C VAL A 25 -11.79 13.58 -0.20
N TYR A 26 -11.60 12.34 -0.66
CA TYR A 26 -10.90 12.07 -1.91
C TYR A 26 -11.82 12.27 -3.11
N LEU A 27 -13.05 11.82 -3.01
CA LEU A 27 -13.97 11.75 -4.13
C LEU A 27 -14.44 13.13 -4.57
N ILE A 28 -14.85 13.98 -3.63
CA ILE A 28 -15.43 15.30 -3.94
C ILE A 28 -14.46 16.20 -4.72
N PRO A 29 -13.20 16.42 -4.27
CA PRO A 29 -12.27 17.25 -5.03
C PRO A 29 -11.98 16.71 -6.43
N ILE A 30 -11.89 15.41 -6.58
CA ILE A 30 -11.63 14.77 -7.88
C ILE A 30 -12.81 14.99 -8.82
N LEU A 31 -14.03 14.86 -8.32
CA LEU A 31 -15.23 15.13 -9.11
C LEU A 31 -15.36 16.60 -9.48
N MET A 32 -14.96 17.51 -8.61
CA MET A 32 -14.99 18.95 -8.90
C MET A 32 -13.97 19.34 -9.96
N LEU A 33 -12.81 18.68 -10.01
CA LEU A 33 -11.76 18.99 -10.96
C LEU A 33 -11.98 18.30 -12.31
N LEU A 34 -12.45 17.06 -12.32
CA LEU A 34 -12.53 16.21 -13.50
C LEU A 34 -13.96 15.93 -13.95
N GLY A 35 -14.96 16.35 -13.18
CA GLY A 35 -16.35 16.07 -13.46
C GLY A 35 -16.79 14.69 -12.97
N ILE A 36 -18.08 14.38 -13.16
CA ILE A 36 -18.66 13.09 -12.80
C ILE A 36 -18.45 12.12 -13.97
N GLY A 37 -17.89 10.95 -13.70
CA GLY A 37 -17.64 9.95 -14.73
C GLY A 37 -16.84 8.77 -14.21
N LYS A 38 -16.56 7.81 -15.09
CA LYS A 38 -15.82 6.59 -14.74
C LYS A 38 -14.35 6.86 -14.43
N ILE A 39 -13.71 7.75 -15.18
CA ILE A 39 -12.27 8.04 -15.01
C ILE A 39 -12.00 8.72 -13.66
N PRO A 40 -12.71 9.79 -13.28
CA PRO A 40 -12.57 10.36 -11.93
C PRO A 40 -12.85 9.36 -10.82
N GLY A 41 -13.86 8.51 -10.97
CA GLY A 41 -14.17 7.45 -10.03
C GLY A 41 -13.04 6.46 -9.86
N LEU A 42 -12.40 6.03 -10.95
CA LEU A 42 -11.25 5.13 -10.91
C LEU A 42 -10.05 5.77 -10.21
N ILE A 43 -9.77 7.04 -10.47
CA ILE A 43 -8.70 7.78 -9.80
C ILE A 43 -8.94 7.82 -8.29
N ALA A 44 -10.15 8.13 -7.86
CA ALA A 44 -10.51 8.15 -6.46
C ALA A 44 -10.36 6.77 -5.79
N VAL A 45 -10.80 5.72 -6.45
CA VAL A 45 -10.65 4.34 -5.96
C VAL A 45 -9.17 3.98 -5.79
N CYS A 46 -8.33 4.30 -6.77
CA CYS A 46 -6.91 4.01 -6.70
C CYS A 46 -6.24 4.76 -5.54
N ILE A 47 -6.50 6.05 -5.40
CA ILE A 47 -5.90 6.85 -4.32
C ILE A 47 -6.33 6.33 -2.95
N TYR A 48 -7.59 5.95 -2.79
CA TYR A 48 -8.12 5.46 -1.54
C TYR A 48 -7.59 4.07 -1.17
N ALA A 49 -7.35 3.21 -2.17
CA ALA A 49 -7.02 1.80 -1.96
C ALA A 49 -5.50 1.52 -1.87
N ILE A 50 -4.66 2.42 -2.35
CA ILE A 50 -3.20 2.21 -2.39
C ILE A 50 -2.53 2.10 -1.00
N PRO A 51 -2.87 2.92 0.02
CA PRO A 51 -2.14 2.91 1.29
C PRO A 51 -2.02 1.54 1.97
N PRO A 52 -3.04 0.69 2.05
CA PRO A 52 -2.91 -0.61 2.71
C PRO A 52 -1.85 -1.52 2.10
N VAL A 53 -1.76 -1.59 0.77
CA VAL A 53 -0.79 -2.46 0.10
C VAL A 53 0.64 -1.96 0.33
N ILE A 54 0.85 -0.65 0.31
CA ILE A 54 2.16 -0.07 0.59
C ILE A 54 2.58 -0.36 2.03
N ARG A 55 1.68 -0.10 2.97
CA ARG A 55 1.94 -0.27 4.40
C ARG A 55 2.25 -1.72 4.75
N LEU A 56 1.43 -2.67 4.31
CA LEU A 56 1.60 -4.08 4.65
C LEU A 56 2.77 -4.72 3.92
N THR A 57 3.08 -4.27 2.71
CA THR A 57 4.28 -4.73 2.00
C THR A 57 5.55 -4.27 2.75
N ASN A 58 5.60 -3.01 3.16
CA ASN A 58 6.70 -2.49 3.96
C ASN A 58 6.85 -3.25 5.29
N LEU A 59 5.74 -3.46 5.99
CA LEU A 59 5.74 -4.19 7.26
C LEU A 59 6.22 -5.64 7.08
N GLY A 60 5.72 -6.34 6.07
CA GLY A 60 6.10 -7.72 5.80
C GLY A 60 7.59 -7.87 5.50
N ILE A 61 8.15 -6.95 4.74
CA ILE A 61 9.59 -6.96 4.43
C ILE A 61 10.41 -6.68 5.68
N ARG A 62 9.98 -5.75 6.53
CA ARG A 62 10.69 -5.41 7.78
C ARG A 62 10.58 -6.45 8.87
N GLU A 63 9.52 -7.26 8.87
CA GLU A 63 9.32 -8.33 9.85
C GLU A 63 10.10 -9.60 9.56
N VAL A 64 10.80 -9.70 8.45
CA VAL A 64 11.65 -10.85 8.16
C VAL A 64 12.73 -10.98 9.24
N ASP A 65 12.89 -12.20 9.75
CA ASP A 65 13.78 -12.50 10.85
C ASP A 65 15.21 -12.03 10.56
N LYS A 66 15.79 -11.31 11.51
CA LYS A 66 17.18 -10.82 11.40
C LYS A 66 18.19 -11.94 11.27
N GLU A 67 17.97 -13.06 11.94
CA GLU A 67 18.87 -14.22 11.84
C GLU A 67 18.88 -14.78 10.42
N THR A 68 17.74 -14.84 9.77
CA THR A 68 17.64 -15.26 8.37
C THR A 68 18.39 -14.30 7.44
N LEU A 69 18.27 -13.00 7.68
CA LEU A 69 18.97 -11.99 6.90
C LEU A 69 20.50 -12.05 7.13
N GLU A 70 20.92 -12.24 8.35
CA GLU A 70 22.34 -12.42 8.69
C GLU A 70 22.91 -13.67 8.03
N ALA A 71 22.19 -14.78 8.05
CA ALA A 71 22.58 -16.01 7.38
C ALA A 71 22.75 -15.78 5.87
N SER A 72 21.81 -15.09 5.22
CA SER A 72 21.91 -14.79 3.80
C SER A 72 23.11 -13.90 3.48
N THR A 73 23.44 -12.97 4.34
CA THR A 73 24.63 -12.13 4.21
C THR A 73 25.90 -12.96 4.36
N ALA A 74 25.94 -13.91 5.29
CA ALA A 74 27.06 -14.82 5.48
C ALA A 74 27.32 -15.69 4.24
N TYR A 75 26.27 -16.04 3.49
CA TYR A 75 26.40 -16.75 2.22
C TYR A 75 26.75 -15.84 1.02
N GLY A 76 27.02 -14.55 1.27
CA GLY A 76 27.44 -13.63 0.23
C GLY A 76 26.31 -12.98 -0.57
N ALA A 77 25.09 -13.01 -0.08
CA ALA A 77 23.97 -12.37 -0.76
C ALA A 77 24.12 -10.85 -0.79
N THR A 78 23.90 -10.25 -1.97
CA THR A 78 23.81 -8.79 -2.10
C THR A 78 22.48 -8.29 -1.54
N THR A 79 22.35 -6.96 -1.38
CA THR A 79 21.11 -6.37 -0.89
C THR A 79 19.91 -6.71 -1.79
N ILE A 80 20.11 -6.69 -3.10
CA ILE A 80 19.07 -7.02 -4.07
C ILE A 80 18.71 -8.51 -4.00
N GLN A 81 19.70 -9.39 -3.86
CA GLN A 81 19.48 -10.82 -3.70
C GLN A 81 18.71 -11.13 -2.41
N LYS A 82 19.05 -10.46 -1.29
CA LYS A 82 18.29 -10.60 -0.04
C LYS A 82 16.83 -10.19 -0.22
N LEU A 83 16.60 -9.05 -0.84
CA LEU A 83 15.24 -8.57 -1.07
C LEU A 83 14.44 -9.54 -1.92
N ARG A 84 15.00 -9.95 -3.05
CA ARG A 84 14.31 -10.77 -4.05
C ARG A 84 14.13 -12.23 -3.63
N SER A 85 15.14 -12.83 -3.00
CA SER A 85 15.16 -14.27 -2.72
C SER A 85 14.77 -14.63 -1.29
N VAL A 86 14.86 -13.69 -0.36
CA VAL A 86 14.60 -13.94 1.07
C VAL A 86 13.46 -13.09 1.59
N GLN A 87 13.55 -11.78 1.48
CA GLN A 87 12.59 -10.87 2.11
C GLN A 87 11.22 -10.92 1.45
N ILE A 88 11.14 -10.85 0.15
CA ILE A 88 9.85 -10.88 -0.56
C ILE A 88 9.15 -12.21 -0.38
N PRO A 89 9.80 -13.39 -0.61
CA PRO A 89 9.14 -14.68 -0.39
C PRO A 89 8.62 -14.87 1.04
N LEU A 90 9.37 -14.45 2.04
CA LEU A 90 8.95 -14.56 3.45
C LEU A 90 7.87 -13.55 3.82
N ALA A 91 7.81 -12.44 3.11
CA ALA A 91 6.81 -11.39 3.32
C ALA A 91 5.49 -11.65 2.59
N LEU A 92 5.41 -12.65 1.69
CA LEU A 92 4.24 -12.89 0.86
C LEU A 92 2.92 -12.98 1.64
N PRO A 93 2.81 -13.69 2.77
CA PRO A 93 1.55 -13.70 3.52
C PRO A 93 1.06 -12.32 3.92
N THR A 94 1.95 -11.45 4.37
CA THR A 94 1.62 -10.07 4.75
C THR A 94 1.30 -9.21 3.53
N ILE A 95 2.02 -9.41 2.43
CA ILE A 95 1.75 -8.73 1.16
C ILE A 95 0.36 -9.12 0.65
N PHE A 96 -0.01 -10.39 0.68
CA PHE A 96 -1.35 -10.83 0.28
C PHE A 96 -2.44 -10.28 1.20
N ALA A 97 -2.17 -10.12 2.49
CA ALA A 97 -3.10 -9.45 3.39
C ALA A 97 -3.33 -7.99 2.96
N GLY A 98 -2.27 -7.30 2.52
CA GLY A 98 -2.35 -5.96 1.97
C GLY A 98 -3.18 -5.91 0.68
N VAL A 99 -2.99 -6.87 -0.21
CA VAL A 99 -3.78 -7.00 -1.44
C VAL A 99 -5.25 -7.22 -1.12
N ASN A 100 -5.57 -8.09 -0.16
CA ASN A 100 -6.94 -8.32 0.27
C ASN A 100 -7.59 -7.05 0.82
N GLN A 101 -6.90 -6.30 1.68
CA GLN A 101 -7.41 -5.03 2.18
C GLN A 101 -7.62 -4.02 1.07
N THR A 102 -6.69 -3.94 0.12
CA THR A 102 -6.80 -3.05 -1.02
C THR A 102 -8.05 -3.37 -1.85
N ILE A 103 -8.32 -4.64 -2.11
CA ILE A 103 -9.51 -5.08 -2.83
C ILE A 103 -10.78 -4.68 -2.08
N MET A 104 -10.82 -4.93 -0.77
CA MET A 104 -11.98 -4.60 0.06
C MET A 104 -12.25 -3.09 0.08
N MET A 105 -11.20 -2.28 0.25
CA MET A 105 -11.33 -0.82 0.23
C MET A 105 -11.72 -0.29 -1.14
N ALA A 106 -11.18 -0.87 -2.21
CA ALA A 106 -11.55 -0.49 -3.57
C ALA A 106 -13.02 -0.78 -3.86
N LEU A 107 -13.52 -1.95 -3.44
CA LEU A 107 -14.94 -2.29 -3.59
C LEU A 107 -15.85 -1.35 -2.78
N ALA A 108 -15.46 -1.02 -1.55
CA ALA A 108 -16.21 -0.07 -0.74
C ALA A 108 -16.27 1.30 -1.42
N MET A 109 -15.16 1.76 -1.99
CA MET A 109 -15.11 3.04 -2.69
C MET A 109 -15.93 3.04 -3.98
N VAL A 110 -15.93 1.92 -4.71
CA VAL A 110 -16.77 1.76 -5.91
C VAL A 110 -18.25 1.87 -5.56
N VAL A 111 -18.68 1.26 -4.46
CA VAL A 111 -20.07 1.36 -3.99
C VAL A 111 -20.42 2.82 -3.66
N ILE A 112 -19.56 3.53 -2.93
CA ILE A 112 -19.77 4.93 -2.60
C ILE A 112 -19.83 5.78 -3.87
N ALA A 113 -18.92 5.56 -4.80
CA ALA A 113 -18.88 6.28 -6.06
C ALA A 113 -20.16 6.04 -6.89
N SER A 114 -20.66 4.80 -6.94
CA SER A 114 -21.90 4.50 -7.66
C SER A 114 -23.11 5.18 -7.04
N MET A 115 -23.14 5.38 -5.73
CA MET A 115 -24.22 6.09 -5.05
C MET A 115 -24.25 7.58 -5.43
N ILE A 116 -23.14 8.14 -5.83
CA ILE A 116 -23.02 9.54 -6.29
C ILE A 116 -23.29 9.65 -7.79
N GLY A 117 -23.32 8.54 -8.52
CA GLY A 117 -23.56 8.52 -9.96
C GLY A 117 -22.30 8.47 -10.82
N VAL A 118 -21.22 8.00 -10.24
CA VAL A 118 -19.92 7.91 -10.94
C VAL A 118 -19.73 6.55 -11.59
#